data_bc2f3a2f77d662ce8b60aad3ab532285
#
_entry.id   bc2f3a2f77d662ce8b60aad3ab532285
#
_cell.length_a   1.000
_cell.length_b   1.000
_cell.length_c   1.000
_cell.angle_alpha   90.00
_cell.angle_beta   90.00
_cell.angle_gamma   90.00
#
_symmetry.space_group_name_H-M   'P 1'
#
loop_
_entity.id
_entity.type
_entity.pdbx_description
1 polymer ?
#
loop_
_entity_poly.entity_id
_entity_poly.type
_entity_poly.pdbx_seq_one_letter_code
_entity_poly.pdbx_strand_id
1 'polypeptide(L)'
;LELPNYNSLGTYVQKLSKIPARHLIPYAHIMMFTMKSAQYTLEKNGFKPIAVWIYGMDMIEFLKHVSQKDKDFAKSELSNLFAKKLNALQLIFDKDEMGDQFLILGKKVKNV
;
A
#
# COMPACT_ATOMS: atom_id res chain seq x y z
N LEU A 1 10.62 9.75 5.47
CA LEU A 1 9.90 8.76 6.25
C LEU A 1 9.10 7.86 5.30
N GLU A 2 9.35 6.57 5.34
CA GLU A 2 8.62 5.55 4.59
C GLU A 2 7.78 4.73 5.56
N LEU A 3 6.51 4.55 5.27
CA LEU A 3 5.54 3.90 6.15
C LEU A 3 4.56 3.02 5.36
N PRO A 4 4.09 1.92 5.97
CA PRO A 4 3.01 1.12 5.40
C PRO A 4 1.68 1.88 5.45
N ASN A 5 0.92 1.81 4.36
CA ASN A 5 -0.38 2.48 4.23
C ASN A 5 -1.52 1.53 4.63
N TYR A 6 -2.21 1.86 5.71
CA TYR A 6 -3.37 1.08 6.16
C TYR A 6 -4.56 1.15 5.20
N ASN A 7 -4.71 2.26 4.46
CA ASN A 7 -5.80 2.45 3.50
C ASN A 7 -5.47 1.94 2.08
N SER A 8 -4.56 0.99 1.96
CA SER A 8 -4.16 0.42 0.69
C SER A 8 -5.16 -0.60 0.14
N LEU A 9 -5.08 -0.86 -1.18
CA LEU A 9 -5.81 -1.95 -1.82
C LEU A 9 -5.51 -3.30 -1.13
N GLY A 10 -4.24 -3.57 -0.80
CA GLY A 10 -3.83 -4.79 -0.10
C GLY A 10 -4.56 -4.99 1.22
N THR A 11 -4.82 -3.92 1.98
CA THR A 11 -5.60 -4.00 3.21
C THR A 11 -7.05 -4.43 2.94
N TYR A 12 -7.70 -3.89 1.91
CA TYR A 12 -9.06 -4.29 1.53
C TYR A 12 -9.10 -5.74 1.04
N VAL A 13 -8.14 -6.14 0.23
CA VAL A 13 -8.02 -7.53 -0.25
C VAL A 13 -7.85 -8.50 0.91
N GLN A 14 -7.02 -8.17 1.92
CA GLN A 14 -6.86 -9.00 3.11
C GLN A 14 -8.16 -9.16 3.89
N LYS A 15 -8.95 -8.09 4.04
CA LYS A 15 -10.25 -8.16 4.74
C LYS A 15 -11.20 -9.16 4.10
N LEU A 16 -11.16 -9.28 2.78
CA LEU A 16 -12.00 -10.21 2.01
C LEU A 16 -11.41 -11.61 1.92
N SER A 17 -10.14 -11.73 1.56
CA SER A 17 -9.49 -13.02 1.31
C SER A 17 -9.13 -13.78 2.58
N LYS A 18 -8.95 -13.06 3.72
CA LYS A 18 -8.37 -13.56 4.96
C LYS A 18 -6.93 -14.07 4.82
N ILE A 19 -6.25 -13.72 3.74
CA ILE A 19 -4.83 -14.00 3.51
C ILE A 19 -4.05 -12.75 3.92
N PRO A 20 -3.02 -12.86 4.80
CA PRO A 20 -2.26 -11.71 5.23
C PRO A 20 -1.62 -10.96 4.06
N ALA A 21 -1.83 -9.65 4.01
CA ALA A 21 -1.14 -8.78 3.05
C ALA A 21 0.31 -8.57 3.51
N ARG A 22 1.22 -8.44 2.55
CA ARG A 22 2.65 -8.31 2.78
C ARG A 22 3.01 -7.19 3.76
N HIS A 23 2.37 -6.04 3.63
CA HIS A 23 2.64 -4.86 4.46
C HIS A 23 1.96 -4.90 5.84
N LEU A 24 1.09 -5.88 6.09
CA LEU A 24 0.39 -6.05 7.38
C LEU A 24 1.00 -7.14 8.26
N ILE A 25 2.29 -7.42 8.10
CA ILE A 25 3.01 -8.42 8.89
C ILE A 25 3.46 -7.80 10.22
N PRO A 26 2.92 -8.24 11.38
CA PRO A 26 3.13 -7.58 12.67
C PRO A 26 4.59 -7.49 13.12
N TYR A 27 5.42 -8.48 12.81
CA TYR A 27 6.84 -8.46 13.18
C TYR A 27 7.70 -7.55 12.32
N ALA A 28 7.21 -7.15 11.14
CA ALA A 28 7.89 -6.20 10.27
C ALA A 28 7.34 -4.77 10.42
N HIS A 29 6.04 -4.64 10.69
CA HIS A 29 5.35 -3.38 10.81
C HIS A 29 4.49 -3.34 12.07
N ILE A 30 5.09 -2.88 13.17
CA ILE A 30 4.43 -2.78 14.48
C ILE A 30 3.34 -1.70 14.47
N MET A 31 3.53 -0.64 13.68
CA MET A 31 2.59 0.48 13.56
C MET A 31 2.14 0.64 12.13
N MET A 32 0.85 0.85 11.96
CA MET A 32 0.21 1.13 10.69
C MET A 32 -0.27 2.57 10.67
N PHE A 33 -0.10 3.23 9.54
CA PHE A 33 -0.49 4.63 9.38
C PHE A 33 -1.48 4.78 8.23
N THR A 34 -2.42 5.71 8.41
CA THR A 34 -3.08 6.38 7.30
C THR A 34 -2.25 7.61 6.93
N MET A 35 -2.43 8.16 5.74
CA MET A 35 -1.77 9.41 5.35
C MET A 35 -2.02 10.51 6.40
N LYS A 36 -3.26 10.65 6.85
CA LYS A 36 -3.67 11.64 7.84
C LYS A 36 -2.95 11.45 9.18
N SER A 37 -2.86 10.23 9.68
CA SER A 37 -2.17 9.97 10.95
C SER A 37 -0.67 10.16 10.85
N ALA A 38 -0.06 9.84 9.71
CA ALA A 38 1.36 10.07 9.48
C ALA A 38 1.70 11.56 9.41
N GLN A 39 0.92 12.35 8.69
CA GLN A 39 1.08 13.81 8.63
C GLN A 39 0.93 14.43 10.02
N TYR A 40 -0.12 14.07 10.76
CA TYR A 40 -0.32 14.54 12.12
C TYR A 40 0.87 14.22 13.04
N THR A 41 1.41 12.98 12.95
CA THR A 41 2.56 12.56 13.75
C THR A 41 3.80 13.38 13.41
N LEU A 42 4.06 13.65 12.13
CA LEU A 42 5.17 14.50 11.70
C LEU A 42 5.04 15.92 12.25
N GLU A 43 3.86 16.53 12.12
CA GLU A 43 3.59 17.89 12.58
C GLU A 43 3.75 18.01 14.11
N LYS A 44 3.26 17.04 14.86
CA LYS A 44 3.41 16.98 16.32
C LYS A 44 4.88 16.85 16.76
N ASN A 45 5.73 16.31 15.92
CA ASN A 45 7.16 16.17 16.18
C ASN A 45 8.03 17.26 15.50
N GLY A 46 7.41 18.35 15.08
CA GLY A 46 8.12 19.53 14.55
C GLY A 46 8.59 19.38 13.10
N PHE A 47 7.91 18.57 12.33
CA PHE A 47 8.17 18.43 10.90
C PHE A 47 6.95 18.86 10.09
N LYS A 48 7.19 19.69 9.07
CA LYS A 48 6.16 20.04 8.08
C LYS A 48 6.28 19.10 6.89
N PRO A 49 5.25 18.32 6.54
CA PRO A 49 5.23 17.55 5.30
C PRO A 49 5.32 18.48 4.09
N ILE A 50 6.22 18.21 3.15
CA ILE A 50 6.43 19.04 1.95
C ILE A 50 6.23 18.27 0.65
N ALA A 51 6.32 16.96 0.68
CA ALA A 51 6.02 16.09 -0.46
C ALA A 51 5.60 14.70 0.03
N VAL A 52 4.75 14.06 -0.74
CA VAL A 52 4.28 12.70 -0.50
C VAL A 52 4.37 11.90 -1.80
N TRP A 53 4.84 10.69 -1.68
CA TRP A 53 4.86 9.72 -2.77
C TRP A 53 4.21 8.44 -2.32
N ILE A 54 3.20 7.97 -3.06
CA ILE A 54 2.47 6.74 -2.79
C ILE A 54 2.81 5.74 -3.87
N TYR A 55 3.10 4.51 -3.47
CA TYR A 55 3.44 3.42 -4.36
C TYR A 55 3.16 2.09 -3.68
N GLY A 56 3.18 1.01 -4.44
CA GLY A 56 2.97 -0.29 -3.84
C GLY A 56 3.10 -1.46 -4.81
N MET A 57 2.83 -2.62 -4.26
CA MET A 57 2.79 -3.89 -4.98
C MET A 57 1.42 -4.58 -4.82
N ASP A 58 0.39 -3.81 -4.55
CA ASP A 58 -0.95 -4.28 -4.23
C ASP A 58 -1.56 -5.14 -5.34
N MET A 59 -1.32 -4.80 -6.60
CA MET A 59 -1.85 -5.57 -7.73
C MET A 59 -1.19 -6.94 -7.85
N ILE A 60 0.11 -7.06 -7.54
CA ILE A 60 0.77 -8.37 -7.46
C ILE A 60 0.14 -9.20 -6.34
N GLU A 61 -0.06 -8.61 -5.16
CA GLU A 61 -0.70 -9.29 -4.03
C GLU A 61 -2.13 -9.69 -4.36
N PHE A 62 -2.90 -8.81 -4.98
CA PHE A 62 -4.27 -9.11 -5.40
C PHE A 62 -4.30 -10.35 -6.30
N LEU A 63 -3.50 -10.37 -7.36
CA LEU A 63 -3.43 -11.53 -8.26
C LEU A 63 -2.99 -12.81 -7.54
N LYS A 64 -2.04 -12.69 -6.63
CA LYS A 64 -1.56 -13.81 -5.81
C LYS A 64 -2.67 -14.36 -4.92
N HIS A 65 -3.44 -13.49 -4.27
CA HIS A 65 -4.56 -13.90 -3.42
C HIS A 65 -5.67 -14.58 -4.22
N VAL A 66 -6.04 -14.02 -5.39
CA VAL A 66 -7.03 -14.64 -6.27
C VAL A 66 -6.54 -16.03 -6.72
N SER A 67 -5.28 -16.13 -7.16
CA SER A 67 -4.67 -17.39 -7.61
C SER A 67 -4.58 -18.45 -6.50
N GLN A 68 -4.46 -18.04 -5.25
CA GLN A 68 -4.47 -18.97 -4.11
C GLN A 68 -5.88 -19.50 -3.83
N LYS A 69 -6.90 -18.66 -4.06
CA LYS A 69 -8.31 -19.04 -3.85
C LYS A 69 -8.90 -19.81 -5.01
N ASP A 70 -8.46 -19.49 -6.23
CA ASP A 70 -8.95 -20.09 -7.47
C ASP A 70 -7.78 -20.55 -8.34
N LYS A 71 -7.58 -21.86 -8.42
CA LYS A 71 -6.50 -22.47 -9.20
C LYS A 71 -6.73 -22.42 -10.69
N ASP A 72 -7.97 -22.35 -11.13
CA ASP A 72 -8.32 -22.23 -12.55
C ASP A 72 -8.04 -20.81 -13.03
N PHE A 73 -8.32 -19.80 -12.20
CA PHE A 73 -7.89 -18.43 -12.47
C PHE A 73 -6.37 -18.37 -12.67
N ALA A 74 -5.58 -18.99 -11.81
CA ALA A 74 -4.12 -18.95 -11.89
C ALA A 74 -3.56 -19.44 -13.24
N LYS A 75 -4.28 -20.33 -13.94
CA LYS A 75 -3.90 -20.91 -15.23
C LYS A 75 -4.60 -20.24 -16.42
N SER A 76 -5.46 -19.26 -16.17
CA SER A 76 -6.32 -18.65 -17.20
C SER A 76 -5.58 -17.60 -18.02
N GLU A 77 -6.12 -17.36 -19.23
CA GLU A 77 -5.70 -16.22 -20.07
C GLU A 77 -5.98 -14.87 -19.37
N LEU A 78 -7.00 -14.81 -18.53
CA LEU A 78 -7.35 -13.63 -17.75
C LEU A 78 -6.23 -13.27 -16.76
N SER A 79 -5.67 -14.27 -16.05
CA SER A 79 -4.51 -14.07 -15.17
C SER A 79 -3.31 -13.51 -15.94
N ASN A 80 -3.04 -14.05 -17.12
CA ASN A 80 -1.97 -13.57 -18.00
C ASN A 80 -2.21 -12.13 -18.47
N LEU A 81 -3.46 -11.77 -18.78
CA LEU A 81 -3.82 -10.41 -19.17
C LEU A 81 -3.58 -9.43 -18.02
N PHE A 82 -4.00 -9.76 -16.80
CA PHE A 82 -3.73 -8.94 -15.61
C PHE A 82 -2.23 -8.78 -15.36
N ALA A 83 -1.45 -9.86 -15.47
CA ALA A 83 0.00 -9.81 -15.29
C ALA A 83 0.67 -8.86 -16.30
N LYS A 84 0.24 -8.86 -17.57
CA LYS A 84 0.74 -7.94 -18.60
C LYS A 84 0.38 -6.47 -18.32
N LYS A 85 -0.71 -6.19 -17.60
CA LYS A 85 -1.20 -4.86 -17.29
C LYS A 85 -0.88 -4.41 -15.86
N LEU A 86 -0.12 -5.21 -15.13
CA LEU A 86 0.13 -5.07 -13.70
C LEU A 86 0.55 -3.65 -13.30
N ASN A 87 1.59 -3.12 -13.97
CA ASN A 87 2.12 -1.80 -13.64
C ASN A 87 1.10 -0.67 -13.93
N ALA A 88 0.35 -0.78 -15.02
CA ALA A 88 -0.67 0.20 -15.36
C ALA A 88 -1.81 0.21 -14.34
N LEU A 89 -2.24 -0.96 -13.89
CA LEU A 89 -3.25 -1.10 -12.85
C LEU A 89 -2.73 -0.60 -11.49
N GLN A 90 -1.50 -0.91 -11.13
CA GLN A 90 -0.89 -0.40 -9.90
C GLN A 90 -0.87 1.13 -9.87
N LEU A 91 -0.48 1.78 -10.97
CA LEU A 91 -0.46 3.24 -11.07
C LEU A 91 -1.82 3.90 -10.86
N ILE A 92 -2.92 3.23 -11.21
CA ILE A 92 -4.28 3.73 -10.95
C ILE A 92 -4.51 3.79 -9.44
N PHE A 93 -4.20 2.71 -8.72
CA PHE A 93 -4.37 2.66 -7.28
C PHE A 93 -3.39 3.58 -6.54
N ASP A 94 -2.17 3.73 -7.01
CA ASP A 94 -1.20 4.66 -6.43
C ASP A 94 -1.68 6.12 -6.55
N LYS A 95 -2.28 6.49 -7.68
CA LYS A 95 -2.89 7.82 -7.88
C LYS A 95 -4.09 8.07 -7.00
N ASP A 96 -4.85 7.03 -6.67
CA ASP A 96 -5.99 7.09 -5.77
C ASP A 96 -5.57 6.91 -4.29
N GLU A 97 -4.27 7.08 -4.00
CA GLU A 97 -3.68 6.96 -2.65
C GLU A 97 -3.86 5.57 -2.01
N MET A 98 -4.03 4.54 -2.82
CA MET A 98 -4.28 3.16 -2.38
C MET A 98 -3.06 2.23 -2.50
N GLY A 99 -1.88 2.74 -2.85
CA GLY A 99 -0.63 1.97 -2.78
C GLY A 99 -0.30 1.56 -1.33
N ASP A 100 0.35 0.42 -1.14
CA ASP A 100 0.59 -0.18 0.18
C ASP A 100 1.65 0.54 1.01
N GLN A 101 2.36 1.49 0.42
CA GLN A 101 3.37 2.31 1.10
C GLN A 101 3.26 3.78 0.69
N PHE A 102 3.71 4.64 1.57
CA PHE A 102 3.94 6.03 1.25
C PHE A 102 5.26 6.54 1.83
N LEU A 103 5.92 7.39 1.06
CA LEU A 103 7.10 8.13 1.43
C LEU A 103 6.73 9.58 1.67
N ILE A 104 7.03 10.10 2.85
CA ILE A 104 6.80 11.51 3.19
C ILE A 104 8.14 12.21 3.37
N LEU A 105 8.34 13.29 2.64
CA LEU A 105 9.42 14.22 2.87
C LEU A 105 8.94 15.30 3.83
N GLY A 106 9.54 15.34 5.01
CA GLY A 106 9.27 16.34 6.04
C GLY A 106 10.41 17.31 6.22
N LYS A 107 10.11 18.59 6.28
CA LYS A 107 11.08 19.65 6.63
C LYS A 107 10.96 19.94 8.13
N LYS A 108 12.07 19.90 8.86
CA LYS A 108 12.11 20.31 10.26
C LYS A 108 11.73 21.80 10.38
N VAL A 109 10.76 22.11 11.21
CA VAL A 109 10.35 23.48 11.53
C VAL A 109 11.13 23.91 12.77
N LYS A 110 11.75 25.08 12.73
CA LYS A 110 12.40 25.67 13.91
C LYS A 110 11.31 25.96 14.95
N ASN A 111 11.56 25.57 16.18
CA ASN A 111 10.70 25.80 17.36
C ASN A 111 9.56 24.78 17.56
N VAL A 112 9.96 23.60 17.92
CA VAL A 112 9.10 22.73 18.74
C VAL A 112 9.88 22.37 19.99
#